data_b2ae25c5b483f3e5d38bbadd3d338388
#
_entry.id   b2ae25c5b483f3e5d38bbadd3d338388
#
_cell.length_a   1.000
_cell.length_b   1.000
_cell.length_c   1.000
_cell.angle_alpha   90.00
_cell.angle_beta   90.00
_cell.angle_gamma   90.00
#
_symmetry.space_group_name_H-M   'P 1'
#
loop_
_entity.id
_entity.type
_entity.pdbx_description
1 polymer ?
#
loop_
_entity_poly.entity_id
_entity_poly.type
_entity_poly.pdbx_seq_one_letter_code
_entity_poly.pdbx_strand_id
1 'polypeptide(L)'
;MNIVLSVTLPVFIIILIGYAAVWRGFMNNQHIDGLWKFTQGFAIPCLLFKAIWQLDLVNDFNSPILPSYYFGSLINFLLGFLGARFIFKRSLEDSIPIGFTAMFANAVLLGLAINERAYGLENISSAFAIIAIHAPFCYLIGITAMEIAKSKKPAIKDLIITVSKAMFKNALMIGIGLGFMANLVELNLPNAFSDALNLIVLAALPAALFGLGGVLARYNPK
;
A
#
# COMPACT_ATOMS: atom_id res chain seq x y z
N MET A 1 26.11 15.95 1.46
CA MET A 1 25.47 14.62 1.32
C MET A 1 24.30 14.81 0.37
N ASN A 2 24.15 13.98 -0.66
CA ASN A 2 23.04 14.13 -1.62
C ASN A 2 21.69 14.06 -0.87
N ILE A 3 20.78 15.00 -1.13
CA ILE A 3 19.44 15.07 -0.52
C ILE A 3 18.74 13.71 -0.60
N VAL A 4 18.88 13.02 -1.73
CA VAL A 4 18.30 11.67 -1.93
C VAL A 4 18.81 10.68 -0.89
N LEU A 5 20.12 10.65 -0.60
CA LEU A 5 20.70 9.76 0.40
C LEU A 5 20.23 10.11 1.82
N SER A 6 20.13 11.39 2.16
CA SER A 6 19.67 11.81 3.51
C SER A 6 18.21 11.41 3.78
N VAL A 7 17.39 11.33 2.75
CA VAL A 7 15.98 10.95 2.83
C VAL A 7 15.84 9.42 2.84
N THR A 8 16.49 8.72 1.92
CA THR A 8 16.27 7.29 1.72
C THR A 8 17.06 6.41 2.68
N LEU A 9 18.29 6.78 3.01
CA LEU A 9 19.19 5.96 3.82
C LEU A 9 18.59 5.54 5.18
N PRO A 10 17.94 6.42 5.98
CA PRO A 10 17.33 6.00 7.24
C PRO A 10 16.21 4.95 7.06
N VAL A 11 15.44 5.01 5.98
CA VAL A 11 14.41 4.01 5.66
C VAL A 11 15.06 2.64 5.46
N PHE A 12 16.11 2.59 4.64
CA PHE A 12 16.85 1.34 4.39
C PHE A 12 17.62 0.85 5.63
N ILE A 13 18.13 1.75 6.48
CA ILE A 13 18.78 1.36 7.74
C ILE A 13 17.77 0.63 8.65
N ILE A 14 16.54 1.12 8.80
CA ILE A 14 15.51 0.46 9.61
C ILE A 14 15.21 -0.94 9.04
N ILE A 15 15.09 -1.07 7.73
CA ILE A 15 14.90 -2.37 7.06
C ILE A 15 16.09 -3.30 7.33
N LEU A 16 17.32 -2.81 7.22
CA LEU A 16 18.52 -3.59 7.49
C LEU A 16 18.62 -4.02 8.96
N ILE A 17 18.21 -3.17 9.91
CA ILE A 17 18.18 -3.54 11.33
C ILE A 17 17.17 -4.67 11.55
N GLY A 18 15.97 -4.59 10.95
CA GLY A 18 14.97 -5.65 11.02
C GLY A 18 15.46 -6.97 10.40
N TYR A 19 16.14 -6.89 9.25
CA TYR A 19 16.81 -8.03 8.62
C TYR A 19 17.87 -8.66 9.53
N ALA A 20 18.78 -7.83 10.08
CA ALA A 20 19.85 -8.28 10.96
C ALA A 20 19.32 -8.89 12.27
N ALA A 21 18.22 -8.38 12.81
CA ALA A 21 17.59 -8.91 14.02
C ALA A 21 17.12 -10.37 13.84
N VAL A 22 16.58 -10.70 12.67
CA VAL A 22 16.20 -12.09 12.35
C VAL A 22 17.43 -12.93 11.99
N TRP A 23 18.32 -12.41 11.16
CA TRP A 23 19.52 -13.12 10.73
C TRP A 23 20.42 -13.50 11.91
N ARG A 24 20.53 -12.61 12.93
CA ARG A 24 21.29 -12.89 14.17
C ARG A 24 20.52 -13.74 15.18
N GLY A 25 19.29 -14.14 14.91
CA GLY A 25 18.45 -14.93 15.81
C GLY A 25 17.88 -14.16 17.00
N PHE A 26 18.01 -12.83 17.05
CA PHE A 26 17.40 -11.99 18.09
C PHE A 26 15.87 -12.03 18.01
N MET A 27 15.30 -12.08 16.78
CA MET A 27 13.88 -12.27 16.52
C MET A 27 13.67 -13.52 15.65
N ASN A 28 12.66 -14.30 16.00
CA ASN A 28 12.23 -15.45 15.19
C ASN A 28 11.05 -15.07 14.26
N ASN A 29 10.65 -16.03 13.43
CA ASN A 29 9.54 -15.84 12.49
C ASN A 29 8.24 -15.45 13.16
N GLN A 30 7.93 -16.01 14.34
CA GLN A 30 6.68 -15.71 15.05
C GLN A 30 6.66 -14.26 15.57
N HIS A 31 7.79 -13.73 16.02
CA HIS A 31 7.91 -12.33 16.44
C HIS A 31 7.65 -11.39 15.26
N ILE A 32 8.20 -11.70 14.08
CA ILE A 32 8.00 -10.90 12.88
C ILE A 32 6.54 -11.01 12.39
N ASP A 33 5.92 -12.20 12.46
CA ASP A 33 4.50 -12.36 12.11
C ASP A 33 3.58 -11.57 13.05
N GLY A 34 3.92 -11.53 14.34
CA GLY A 34 3.20 -10.70 15.33
C GLY A 34 3.31 -9.21 15.00
N LEU A 35 4.55 -8.74 14.73
CA LEU A 35 4.81 -7.35 14.32
C LEU A 35 4.08 -7.01 13.01
N TRP A 36 4.10 -7.93 12.04
CA TRP A 36 3.41 -7.75 10.75
C TRP A 36 1.90 -7.68 10.92
N LYS A 37 1.32 -8.53 11.77
CA LYS A 37 -0.11 -8.46 12.11
C LYS A 37 -0.48 -7.15 12.78
N PHE A 38 0.33 -6.66 13.71
CA PHE A 38 0.13 -5.36 14.34
C PHE A 38 0.18 -4.22 13.32
N THR A 39 1.22 -4.20 12.49
CA THR A 39 1.41 -3.09 11.53
C THR A 39 0.39 -3.09 10.42
N GLN A 40 0.18 -4.23 9.73
CA GLN A 40 -0.73 -4.32 8.58
C GLN A 40 -2.20 -4.41 9.00
N GLY A 41 -2.47 -5.02 10.15
CA GLY A 41 -3.84 -5.22 10.64
C GLY A 41 -4.36 -4.06 11.48
N PHE A 42 -3.48 -3.21 12.01
CA PHE A 42 -3.89 -2.19 12.97
C PHE A 42 -3.21 -0.82 12.76
N ALA A 43 -1.89 -0.74 12.87
CA ALA A 43 -1.21 0.56 12.92
C ALA A 43 -1.28 1.32 11.57
N ILE A 44 -1.05 0.66 10.43
CA ILE A 44 -1.17 1.29 9.12
C ILE A 44 -2.64 1.62 8.79
N PRO A 45 -3.64 0.77 9.04
CA PRO A 45 -5.05 1.18 8.96
C PRO A 45 -5.39 2.43 9.76
N CYS A 46 -4.87 2.58 10.99
CA CYS A 46 -5.05 3.80 11.80
C CYS A 46 -4.38 5.02 11.15
N LEU A 47 -3.18 4.85 10.60
CA LEU A 47 -2.48 5.91 9.87
C LEU A 47 -3.28 6.36 8.65
N LEU A 48 -3.78 5.42 7.84
CA LEU A 48 -4.58 5.72 6.65
C LEU A 48 -5.93 6.35 7.03
N PHE A 49 -6.58 5.83 8.08
CA PHE A 49 -7.78 6.43 8.64
C PHE A 49 -7.57 7.89 8.96
N LYS A 50 -6.56 8.21 9.78
CA LYS A 50 -6.27 9.58 10.19
C LYS A 50 -5.94 10.47 9.00
N ALA A 51 -5.08 10.01 8.10
CA ALA A 51 -4.66 10.76 6.93
C ALA A 51 -5.84 11.11 6.03
N ILE A 52 -6.71 10.13 5.71
CA ILE A 52 -7.89 10.35 4.85
C ILE A 52 -8.96 11.19 5.56
N TRP A 53 -9.14 11.02 6.87
CA TRP A 53 -10.03 11.86 7.66
C TRP A 53 -9.66 13.35 7.60
N GLN A 54 -8.37 13.66 7.52
CA GLN A 54 -7.85 15.03 7.51
C GLN A 54 -7.62 15.61 6.10
N LEU A 55 -7.87 14.85 5.01
CA LEU A 55 -7.68 15.32 3.65
C LEU A 55 -8.70 16.41 3.27
N ASP A 56 -8.24 17.37 2.49
CA ASP A 56 -9.11 18.24 1.69
C ASP A 56 -9.54 17.47 0.43
N LEU A 57 -10.71 16.78 0.53
CA LEU A 57 -11.18 15.91 -0.55
C LEU A 57 -11.35 16.65 -1.88
N VAL A 58 -11.72 17.94 -1.85
CA VAL A 58 -11.95 18.72 -3.08
C VAL A 58 -10.61 19.03 -3.77
N ASN A 59 -9.65 19.57 -3.04
CA ASN A 59 -8.38 20.01 -3.61
C ASN A 59 -7.42 18.85 -3.88
N ASP A 60 -7.31 17.89 -2.96
CA ASP A 60 -6.36 16.78 -3.09
C ASP A 60 -6.77 15.79 -4.18
N PHE A 61 -8.09 15.57 -4.43
CA PHE A 61 -8.56 14.69 -5.51
C PHE A 61 -8.67 15.40 -6.87
N ASN A 62 -8.67 16.73 -6.94
CA ASN A 62 -8.58 17.47 -8.19
C ASN A 62 -7.14 17.63 -8.74
N SER A 63 -6.16 17.09 -8.04
CA SER A 63 -4.76 17.18 -8.45
C SER A 63 -4.50 16.41 -9.76
N PRO A 64 -3.84 17.04 -10.77
CA PRO A 64 -3.45 16.36 -12.02
C PRO A 64 -2.46 15.21 -11.81
N ILE A 65 -1.90 15.07 -10.62
CA ILE A 65 -1.04 13.95 -10.24
C ILE A 65 -1.81 12.62 -10.28
N LEU A 66 -3.09 12.59 -9.86
CA LEU A 66 -3.87 11.37 -9.82
C LEU A 66 -4.04 10.71 -11.20
N PRO A 67 -4.62 11.39 -12.21
CA PRO A 67 -4.77 10.78 -13.52
C PRO A 67 -3.41 10.42 -14.15
N SER A 68 -2.38 11.22 -13.95
CA SER A 68 -1.03 10.94 -14.46
C SER A 68 -0.44 9.67 -13.83
N TYR A 69 -0.58 9.52 -12.52
CA TYR A 69 -0.11 8.33 -11.78
C TYR A 69 -0.83 7.06 -12.24
N TYR A 70 -2.16 7.09 -12.36
CA TYR A 70 -2.93 5.91 -12.74
C TYR A 70 -2.80 5.56 -14.22
N PHE A 71 -2.60 6.55 -15.07
CA PHE A 71 -2.23 6.29 -16.47
C PHE A 71 -0.87 5.58 -16.57
N GLY A 72 0.14 6.06 -15.82
CA GLY A 72 1.44 5.39 -15.72
C GLY A 72 1.34 3.97 -15.15
N SER A 73 0.53 3.77 -14.11
CA SER A 73 0.27 2.45 -13.54
C SER A 73 -0.34 1.49 -14.56
N LEU A 74 -1.30 1.95 -15.35
CA LEU A 74 -1.92 1.12 -16.41
C LEU A 74 -0.91 0.76 -17.50
N ILE A 75 -0.05 1.70 -17.90
CA ILE A 75 1.03 1.41 -18.84
C ILE A 75 1.96 0.34 -18.27
N ASN A 76 2.33 0.42 -16.99
CA ASN A 76 3.17 -0.59 -16.35
C ASN A 76 2.50 -1.96 -16.32
N PHE A 77 1.19 -2.03 -16.05
CA PHE A 77 0.42 -3.28 -16.18
C PHE A 77 0.55 -3.85 -17.57
N LEU A 78 0.29 -3.04 -18.61
CA LEU A 78 0.35 -3.48 -20.00
C LEU A 78 1.76 -3.95 -20.39
N LEU A 79 2.81 -3.20 -20.02
CA LEU A 79 4.19 -3.57 -20.32
C LEU A 79 4.58 -4.89 -19.63
N GLY A 80 4.25 -5.05 -18.34
CA GLY A 80 4.49 -6.28 -17.60
C GLY A 80 3.74 -7.48 -18.20
N PHE A 81 2.46 -7.29 -18.50
CA PHE A 81 1.60 -8.30 -19.12
C PHE A 81 2.09 -8.70 -20.51
N LEU A 82 2.32 -7.72 -21.40
CA LEU A 82 2.77 -7.98 -22.78
C LEU A 82 4.17 -8.59 -22.79
N GLY A 83 5.09 -8.12 -21.94
CA GLY A 83 6.41 -8.70 -21.77
C GLY A 83 6.34 -10.16 -21.35
N ALA A 84 5.53 -10.48 -20.33
CA ALA A 84 5.32 -11.86 -19.89
C ALA A 84 4.72 -12.72 -20.99
N ARG A 85 3.71 -12.22 -21.69
CA ARG A 85 2.97 -12.96 -22.71
C ARG A 85 3.78 -13.23 -23.98
N PHE A 86 4.45 -12.20 -24.52
CA PHE A 86 5.06 -12.26 -25.84
C PHE A 86 6.57 -12.51 -25.79
N ILE A 87 7.29 -11.96 -24.83
CA ILE A 87 8.73 -12.15 -24.69
C ILE A 87 9.02 -13.45 -23.94
N PHE A 88 8.40 -13.65 -22.76
CA PHE A 88 8.61 -14.83 -21.94
C PHE A 88 7.66 -15.99 -22.23
N LYS A 89 6.75 -15.84 -23.20
CA LYS A 89 5.80 -16.86 -23.68
C LYS A 89 5.01 -17.53 -22.55
N ARG A 90 4.67 -16.78 -21.51
CA ARG A 90 3.86 -17.27 -20.39
C ARG A 90 2.41 -17.47 -20.81
N SER A 91 1.68 -18.30 -20.08
CA SER A 91 0.22 -18.45 -20.27
C SER A 91 -0.49 -17.10 -20.07
N LEU A 92 -1.73 -16.97 -20.52
CA LEU A 92 -2.53 -15.78 -20.30
C LEU A 92 -2.73 -15.57 -18.78
N GLU A 93 -3.05 -16.63 -18.07
CA GLU A 93 -3.30 -16.62 -16.62
C GLU A 93 -2.04 -16.25 -15.80
N ASP A 94 -0.84 -16.67 -16.24
CA ASP A 94 0.42 -16.30 -15.59
C ASP A 94 0.87 -14.87 -15.92
N SER A 95 0.51 -14.36 -17.10
CA SER A 95 0.91 -13.03 -17.55
C SER A 95 0.17 -11.91 -16.78
N ILE A 96 -1.05 -12.16 -16.33
CA ILE A 96 -1.86 -11.18 -15.59
C ILE A 96 -1.26 -10.84 -14.21
N PRO A 97 -0.88 -11.82 -13.35
CA PRO A 97 -0.19 -11.51 -12.09
C PRO A 97 1.12 -10.75 -12.30
N ILE A 98 1.86 -11.03 -13.37
CA ILE A 98 3.11 -10.31 -13.69
C ILE A 98 2.79 -8.85 -14.03
N GLY A 99 1.79 -8.60 -14.87
CA GLY A 99 1.30 -7.26 -15.16
C GLY A 99 0.79 -6.54 -13.89
N PHE A 100 0.03 -7.25 -13.04
CA PHE A 100 -0.43 -6.73 -11.76
C PHE A 100 0.73 -6.33 -10.85
N THR A 101 1.76 -7.16 -10.72
CA THR A 101 2.94 -6.87 -9.91
C THR A 101 3.72 -5.67 -10.46
N ALA A 102 3.78 -5.49 -11.77
CA ALA A 102 4.42 -4.34 -12.40
C ALA A 102 3.64 -3.02 -12.14
N MET A 103 2.33 -3.09 -11.97
CA MET A 103 1.45 -1.94 -11.67
C MET A 103 1.41 -1.62 -10.18
N PHE A 104 1.45 -2.64 -9.32
CA PHE A 104 1.18 -2.50 -7.88
C PHE A 104 2.41 -1.96 -7.14
N ALA A 105 2.44 -0.65 -6.94
CA ALA A 105 3.52 0.02 -6.22
C ALA A 105 3.45 -0.21 -4.71
N ASN A 106 4.61 -0.28 -4.05
CA ASN A 106 4.70 -0.27 -2.59
C ASN A 106 4.54 1.17 -2.05
N ALA A 107 3.38 1.77 -2.32
CA ALA A 107 3.10 3.17 -2.03
C ALA A 107 3.00 3.44 -0.52
N VAL A 108 2.51 2.48 0.27
CA VAL A 108 2.31 2.65 1.71
C VAL A 108 3.61 2.46 2.49
N LEU A 109 4.33 1.35 2.30
CA LEU A 109 5.49 1.05 3.15
C LEU A 109 6.72 1.87 2.77
N LEU A 110 7.10 1.86 1.48
CA LEU A 110 8.27 2.60 1.01
C LEU A 110 7.92 3.99 0.52
N GLY A 111 6.87 4.10 -0.27
CA GLY A 111 6.46 5.37 -0.85
C GLY A 111 6.15 6.41 0.22
N LEU A 112 5.28 6.07 1.17
CA LEU A 112 4.89 7.00 2.23
C LEU A 112 6.07 7.35 3.15
N ALA A 113 6.88 6.35 3.57
CA ALA A 113 8.03 6.59 4.42
C ALA A 113 9.09 7.51 3.79
N ILE A 114 9.31 7.39 2.47
CA ILE A 114 10.24 8.25 1.74
C ILE A 114 9.64 9.65 1.57
N ASN A 115 8.35 9.76 1.21
CA ASN A 115 7.67 11.05 1.05
C ASN A 115 7.60 11.83 2.36
N GLU A 116 7.26 11.16 3.48
CA GLU A 116 7.24 11.77 4.81
C GLU A 116 8.59 12.39 5.16
N ARG A 117 9.67 11.68 4.90
CA ARG A 117 11.03 12.18 5.16
C ARG A 117 11.48 13.29 4.21
N ALA A 118 10.96 13.30 2.99
CA ALA A 118 11.32 14.30 1.98
C ALA A 118 10.57 15.62 2.18
N TYR A 119 9.31 15.55 2.55
CA TYR A 119 8.38 16.68 2.50
C TYR A 119 7.67 16.97 3.83
N GLY A 120 7.74 16.06 4.82
CA GLY A 120 6.95 16.11 6.05
C GLY A 120 5.52 15.60 5.84
N LEU A 121 4.91 15.07 6.92
CA LEU A 121 3.55 14.49 6.88
C LEU A 121 2.46 15.48 6.42
N GLU A 122 2.62 16.74 6.73
CA GLU A 122 1.68 17.82 6.39
C GLU A 122 1.68 18.20 4.91
N ASN A 123 2.72 17.82 4.15
CA ASN A 123 2.89 18.21 2.75
C ASN A 123 2.73 17.03 1.77
N ILE A 124 2.23 15.88 2.22
CA ILE A 124 2.08 14.68 1.39
C ILE A 124 0.63 14.24 1.18
N SER A 125 -0.32 15.18 1.26
CA SER A 125 -1.75 14.92 1.03
C SER A 125 -2.02 14.22 -0.30
N SER A 126 -1.35 14.64 -1.37
CA SER A 126 -1.45 14.01 -2.70
C SER A 126 -0.99 12.53 -2.68
N ALA A 127 0.01 12.17 -1.84
CA ALA A 127 0.41 10.77 -1.68
C ALA A 127 -0.68 9.95 -0.99
N PHE A 128 -1.36 10.52 0.01
CA PHE A 128 -2.51 9.86 0.65
C PHE A 128 -3.69 9.72 -0.31
N ALA A 129 -3.98 10.73 -1.15
CA ALA A 129 -5.00 10.64 -2.19
C ALA A 129 -4.71 9.53 -3.21
N ILE A 130 -3.43 9.39 -3.63
CA ILE A 130 -3.00 8.24 -4.44
C ILE A 130 -3.26 6.93 -3.68
N ILE A 131 -2.77 6.78 -2.46
CA ILE A 131 -2.90 5.55 -1.66
C ILE A 131 -4.37 5.15 -1.49
N ALA A 132 -5.25 6.12 -1.28
CA ALA A 132 -6.69 5.89 -1.09
C ALA A 132 -7.35 5.17 -2.28
N ILE A 133 -6.89 5.45 -3.50
CA ILE A 133 -7.45 4.86 -4.72
C ILE A 133 -6.60 3.68 -5.22
N HIS A 134 -5.33 3.58 -4.83
CA HIS A 134 -4.35 2.66 -5.44
C HIS A 134 -4.79 1.19 -5.37
N ALA A 135 -5.11 0.69 -4.19
CA ALA A 135 -5.52 -0.70 -4.06
C ALA A 135 -6.88 -1.00 -4.72
N PRO A 136 -7.95 -0.17 -4.56
CA PRO A 136 -9.19 -0.32 -5.34
C PRO A 136 -8.95 -0.39 -6.84
N PHE A 137 -8.16 0.54 -7.38
CA PHE A 137 -7.84 0.60 -8.80
C PHE A 137 -7.11 -0.67 -9.27
N CYS A 138 -6.04 -1.05 -8.58
CA CYS A 138 -5.24 -2.21 -8.94
C CYS A 138 -6.05 -3.50 -8.85
N TYR A 139 -6.86 -3.68 -7.80
CA TYR A 139 -7.73 -4.86 -7.66
C TYR A 139 -8.79 -4.91 -8.76
N LEU A 140 -9.38 -3.76 -9.11
CA LEU A 140 -10.34 -3.69 -10.21
C LEU A 140 -9.70 -4.20 -11.51
N ILE A 141 -8.54 -3.69 -11.88
CA ILE A 141 -7.84 -4.10 -13.10
C ILE A 141 -7.40 -5.58 -13.03
N GLY A 142 -6.71 -5.98 -11.96
CA GLY A 142 -6.13 -7.32 -11.85
C GLY A 142 -7.19 -8.42 -11.77
N ILE A 143 -8.24 -8.22 -10.95
CA ILE A 143 -9.33 -9.18 -10.83
C ILE A 143 -10.14 -9.25 -12.13
N THR A 144 -10.45 -8.10 -12.74
CA THR A 144 -11.18 -8.06 -14.02
C THR A 144 -10.42 -8.80 -15.10
N ALA A 145 -9.11 -8.52 -15.26
CA ALA A 145 -8.29 -9.20 -16.25
C ALA A 145 -8.26 -10.72 -16.02
N MET A 146 -8.13 -11.16 -14.75
CA MET A 146 -8.11 -12.58 -14.40
C MET A 146 -9.46 -13.26 -14.67
N GLU A 147 -10.57 -12.62 -14.32
CA GLU A 147 -11.90 -13.19 -14.57
C GLU A 147 -12.20 -13.28 -16.07
N ILE A 148 -11.77 -12.31 -16.87
CA ILE A 148 -11.87 -12.37 -18.34
C ILE A 148 -11.03 -13.53 -18.89
N ALA A 149 -9.84 -13.77 -18.33
CA ALA A 149 -8.98 -14.86 -18.78
C ALA A 149 -9.55 -16.25 -18.46
N LYS A 150 -10.18 -16.40 -17.30
CA LYS A 150 -10.75 -17.67 -16.83
C LYS A 150 -12.12 -17.97 -17.40
N SER A 151 -12.92 -16.94 -17.63
CA SER A 151 -14.31 -17.09 -18.07
C SER A 151 -14.52 -16.40 -19.41
N LYS A 152 -15.19 -17.10 -20.34
CA LYS A 152 -15.55 -16.52 -21.64
C LYS A 152 -16.55 -15.36 -21.55
N LYS A 153 -17.30 -15.24 -20.44
CA LYS A 153 -18.26 -14.15 -20.16
C LYS A 153 -18.45 -13.98 -18.65
N PRO A 154 -17.56 -13.24 -17.97
CA PRO A 154 -17.78 -12.93 -16.56
C PRO A 154 -19.03 -12.06 -16.40
N ALA A 155 -19.94 -12.42 -15.49
CA ALA A 155 -21.07 -11.55 -15.16
C ALA A 155 -20.55 -10.33 -14.37
N ILE A 156 -20.95 -9.14 -14.78
CA ILE A 156 -20.56 -7.88 -14.10
C ILE A 156 -20.85 -7.94 -12.60
N LYS A 157 -21.97 -8.57 -12.23
CA LYS A 157 -22.37 -8.77 -10.82
C LYS A 157 -21.33 -9.55 -10.03
N ASP A 158 -20.81 -10.66 -10.60
CA ASP A 158 -19.82 -11.51 -9.92
C ASP A 158 -18.48 -10.78 -9.78
N LEU A 159 -18.11 -9.99 -10.77
CA LEU A 159 -16.95 -9.13 -10.72
C LEU A 159 -17.04 -8.11 -9.58
N ILE A 160 -18.14 -7.37 -9.49
CA ILE A 160 -18.38 -6.38 -8.43
C ILE A 160 -18.33 -7.05 -7.06
N ILE A 161 -18.98 -8.21 -6.89
CA ILE A 161 -18.96 -8.96 -5.64
C ILE A 161 -17.54 -9.39 -5.26
N THR A 162 -16.76 -9.88 -6.21
CA THR A 162 -15.40 -10.37 -5.98
C THR A 162 -14.45 -9.23 -5.58
N VAL A 163 -14.50 -8.12 -6.31
CA VAL A 163 -13.72 -6.92 -5.99
C VAL A 163 -14.11 -6.37 -4.62
N SER A 164 -15.41 -6.19 -4.35
CA SER A 164 -15.92 -5.71 -3.07
C SER A 164 -15.47 -6.60 -1.91
N LYS A 165 -15.60 -7.92 -2.04
CA LYS A 165 -15.13 -8.86 -1.00
C LYS A 165 -13.63 -8.75 -0.75
N ALA A 166 -12.82 -8.57 -1.78
CA ALA A 166 -11.38 -8.38 -1.64
C ALA A 166 -11.05 -7.09 -0.87
N MET A 167 -11.78 -5.99 -1.16
CA MET A 167 -11.62 -4.71 -0.49
C MET A 167 -12.03 -4.78 0.99
N PHE A 168 -13.24 -5.28 1.30
CA PHE A 168 -13.75 -5.35 2.68
C PHE A 168 -13.03 -6.35 3.58
N LYS A 169 -12.23 -7.27 3.03
CA LYS A 169 -11.35 -8.15 3.81
C LYS A 169 -9.98 -7.54 4.11
N ASN A 170 -9.64 -6.43 3.48
CA ASN A 170 -8.35 -5.78 3.63
C ASN A 170 -8.43 -4.69 4.71
N ALA A 171 -7.67 -4.85 5.80
CA ALA A 171 -7.66 -3.88 6.90
C ALA A 171 -7.28 -2.46 6.45
N LEU A 172 -6.38 -2.32 5.46
CA LEU A 172 -6.01 -1.03 4.90
C LEU A 172 -7.22 -0.34 4.24
N MET A 173 -8.02 -1.11 3.48
CA MET A 173 -9.24 -0.60 2.84
C MET A 173 -10.31 -0.21 3.87
N ILE A 174 -10.41 -0.95 4.96
CA ILE A 174 -11.30 -0.58 6.07
C ILE A 174 -10.85 0.75 6.69
N GLY A 175 -9.55 0.92 6.96
CA GLY A 175 -8.99 2.18 7.47
C GLY A 175 -9.29 3.37 6.55
N ILE A 176 -9.06 3.22 5.25
CA ILE A 176 -9.36 4.23 4.22
C ILE A 176 -10.87 4.56 4.21
N GLY A 177 -11.73 3.54 4.16
CA GLY A 177 -13.18 3.71 4.13
C GLY A 177 -13.73 4.43 5.35
N LEU A 178 -13.25 4.05 6.55
CA LEU A 178 -13.60 4.74 7.79
C LEU A 178 -13.08 6.18 7.81
N GLY A 179 -11.89 6.42 7.24
CA GLY A 179 -11.33 7.77 7.09
C GLY A 179 -12.20 8.67 6.21
N PHE A 180 -12.67 8.17 5.07
CA PHE A 180 -13.63 8.89 4.23
C PHE A 180 -14.95 9.18 4.95
N MET A 181 -15.48 8.20 5.68
CA MET A 181 -16.72 8.41 6.46
C MET A 181 -16.51 9.49 7.51
N ALA A 182 -15.41 9.44 8.26
CA ALA A 182 -15.09 10.42 9.28
C ALA A 182 -14.89 11.83 8.71
N ASN A 183 -14.27 11.94 7.53
CA ASN A 183 -14.11 13.20 6.82
C ASN A 183 -15.45 13.79 6.40
N LEU A 184 -16.30 12.99 5.75
CA LEU A 184 -17.61 13.44 5.24
C LEU A 184 -18.59 13.86 6.33
N VAL A 185 -18.50 13.27 7.53
CA VAL A 185 -19.33 13.65 8.68
C VAL A 185 -18.66 14.70 9.58
N GLU A 186 -17.52 15.24 9.16
CA GLU A 186 -16.72 16.22 9.92
C GLU A 186 -16.48 15.76 11.38
N LEU A 187 -16.10 14.48 11.52
CA LEU A 187 -15.96 13.83 12.83
C LEU A 187 -14.98 14.59 13.74
N ASN A 188 -15.44 15.00 14.90
CA ASN A 188 -14.60 15.57 15.95
C ASN A 188 -14.34 14.52 17.05
N LEU A 189 -13.09 14.05 17.13
CA LEU A 189 -12.68 13.15 18.20
C LEU A 189 -12.29 13.95 19.46
N PRO A 190 -12.68 13.48 20.66
CA PRO A 190 -12.12 14.02 21.90
C PRO A 190 -10.59 13.91 21.93
N ASN A 191 -9.91 14.88 22.53
CA ASN A 191 -8.43 14.99 22.52
C ASN A 191 -7.75 13.68 22.93
N ALA A 192 -8.21 13.01 23.99
CA ALA A 192 -7.61 11.78 24.45
C ALA A 192 -7.61 10.65 23.39
N PHE A 193 -8.67 10.56 22.58
CA PHE A 193 -8.73 9.57 21.49
C PHE A 193 -7.85 9.97 20.30
N SER A 194 -7.80 11.27 19.99
CA SER A 194 -6.92 11.81 18.95
C SER A 194 -5.45 11.60 19.31
N ASP A 195 -5.08 11.84 20.57
CA ASP A 195 -3.72 11.63 21.07
C ASP A 195 -3.32 10.14 21.05
N ALA A 196 -4.21 9.26 21.49
CA ALA A 196 -3.99 7.81 21.41
C ALA A 196 -3.81 7.34 19.98
N LEU A 197 -4.65 7.82 19.05
CA LEU A 197 -4.50 7.54 17.61
C LEU A 197 -3.15 8.03 17.08
N ASN A 198 -2.71 9.23 17.48
CA ASN A 198 -1.42 9.79 17.10
C ASN A 198 -0.24 8.90 17.53
N LEU A 199 -0.27 8.37 18.76
CA LEU A 199 0.77 7.47 19.25
C LEU A 199 0.86 6.19 18.42
N ILE A 200 -0.28 5.61 18.01
CA ILE A 200 -0.31 4.44 17.15
C ILE A 200 0.23 4.78 15.76
N VAL A 201 -0.17 5.91 15.20
CA VAL A 201 0.26 6.38 13.88
C VAL A 201 1.78 6.59 13.82
N LEU A 202 2.37 7.17 14.86
CA LEU A 202 3.82 7.36 14.95
C LEU A 202 4.60 6.03 14.92
N ALA A 203 4.03 4.96 15.45
CA ALA A 203 4.66 3.64 15.43
C ALA A 203 4.49 2.91 14.08
N ALA A 204 3.55 3.29 13.24
CA ALA A 204 3.13 2.53 12.07
C ALA A 204 4.26 2.30 11.05
N LEU A 205 4.86 3.37 10.54
CA LEU A 205 5.90 3.26 9.51
C LEU A 205 7.21 2.67 10.04
N PRO A 206 7.77 3.09 11.19
CA PRO A 206 8.99 2.49 11.73
C PRO A 206 8.84 1.00 11.99
N ALA A 207 7.74 0.57 12.61
CA ALA A 207 7.49 -0.84 12.89
C ALA A 207 7.28 -1.65 11.61
N ALA A 208 6.60 -1.09 10.61
CA ALA A 208 6.38 -1.75 9.32
C ALA A 208 7.68 -1.90 8.52
N LEU A 209 8.55 -0.89 8.49
CA LEU A 209 9.86 -0.97 7.82
C LEU A 209 10.77 -2.00 8.49
N PHE A 210 10.80 -2.02 9.82
CA PHE A 210 11.53 -3.05 10.57
C PHE A 210 10.97 -4.45 10.27
N GLY A 211 9.65 -4.62 10.32
CA GLY A 211 8.96 -5.85 9.99
C GLY A 211 9.25 -6.32 8.56
N LEU A 212 9.28 -5.39 7.57
CA LEU A 212 9.66 -5.68 6.20
C LEU A 212 11.07 -6.27 6.11
N GLY A 213 12.04 -5.69 6.83
CA GLY A 213 13.38 -6.24 6.94
C GLY A 213 13.40 -7.67 7.48
N GLY A 214 12.64 -7.92 8.53
CA GLY A 214 12.48 -9.25 9.12
C GLY A 214 11.84 -10.27 8.15
N VAL A 215 10.87 -9.84 7.35
CA VAL A 215 10.26 -10.68 6.30
C VAL A 215 11.30 -11.00 5.21
N LEU A 216 12.08 -10.00 4.77
CA LEU A 216 13.12 -10.21 3.75
C LEU A 216 14.19 -11.23 4.19
N ALA A 217 14.50 -11.30 5.48
CA ALA A 217 15.47 -12.28 6.01
C ALA A 217 15.04 -13.75 5.82
N ARG A 218 13.74 -14.00 5.56
CA ARG A 218 13.20 -15.35 5.30
C ARG A 218 13.43 -15.82 3.86
N TYR A 219 13.63 -14.87 2.94
CA TYR A 219 13.86 -15.19 1.54
C TYR A 219 15.34 -15.50 1.35
N ASN A 220 15.64 -16.76 1.03
CA ASN A 220 16.96 -17.17 0.60
C ASN A 220 16.98 -17.06 -0.94
N PRO A 221 17.63 -16.06 -1.53
CA PRO A 221 17.76 -16.00 -2.98
C PRO A 221 18.64 -17.17 -3.42
N LYS A 222 18.01 -18.18 -4.02
CA LYS A 222 18.74 -19.26 -4.71
C LYS A 222 19.14 -18.80 -6.10
#